data_8e9bfc925f2adb9ecfa913d7f07df963
#
_entry.id   8e9bfc925f2adb9ecfa913d7f07df963
#
_cell.length_a   1.000
_cell.length_b   1.000
_cell.length_c   1.000
_cell.angle_alpha   90.00
_cell.angle_beta   90.00
_cell.angle_gamma   90.00
#
_symmetry.space_group_name_H-M   'P 1'
#
loop_
_entity.id
_entity.type
_entity.pdbx_description
1 polymer ?
#
loop_
_entity_poly.entity_id
_entity_poly.type
_entity_poly.pdbx_seq_one_letter_code
_entity_poly.pdbx_strand_id
1 'polypeptide(L)'
;MARRRFLSQLVGLPFLALGAKPQESKKVLKIMMRSSWGTDDPTRASFVYAHALALSDAGHEVQIFLTADATNLMRKATSDAVIPIGWPPLSELREKVVAKHIPVFA
;
A
#
# COMPACT_ATOMS: atom_id res chain seq x y z
N MET A 1 6.85 -22.55 -44.92
CA MET A 1 6.75 -22.38 -44.49
C MET A 1 6.69 -22.32 -43.73
N ALA A 2 6.74 -22.42 -43.50
CA ALA A 2 6.49 -22.31 -42.65
C ALA A 2 7.08 -21.52 -42.22
N ARG A 3 7.48 -21.00 -42.37
CA ARG A 3 7.77 -20.29 -41.89
C ARG A 3 7.40 -19.30 -41.81
N ARG A 4 6.93 -19.12 -42.16
CA ARG A 4 6.28 -18.28 -41.99
C ARG A 4 5.40 -18.26 -41.37
N ARG A 5 5.18 -18.79 -41.24
CA ARG A 5 4.25 -18.83 -40.61
C ARG A 5 4.36 -18.87 -39.52
N PHE A 6 5.03 -19.00 -39.19
CA PHE A 6 5.11 -19.02 -38.08
C PHE A 6 5.29 -17.93 -37.60
N LEU A 7 5.65 -17.36 -37.99
CA LEU A 7 5.78 -16.33 -37.63
C LEU A 7 4.70 -15.65 -37.43
N SER A 8 4.17 -15.79 -38.15
CA SER A 8 3.02 -15.28 -37.99
C SER A 8 2.41 -15.80 -36.87
N GLN A 9 2.71 -16.52 -36.64
CA GLN A 9 2.26 -16.99 -35.59
C GLN A 9 2.89 -16.68 -34.61
N LEU A 10 3.80 -16.33 -34.85
CA LEU A 10 4.31 -15.94 -33.98
C LEU A 10 4.05 -14.79 -33.73
N VAL A 11 3.84 -14.35 -34.40
CA VAL A 11 3.51 -13.37 -34.29
C VAL A 11 2.45 -13.27 -33.66
N GLY A 12 2.05 -13.43 -33.94
CA GLY A 12 1.05 -13.43 -33.35
C GLY A 12 1.02 -13.67 -32.14
N LEU A 13 1.56 -13.77 -32.06
CA LEU A 13 1.55 -13.94 -31.17
C LEU A 13 1.96 -13.42 -30.48
N PRO A 14 2.18 -13.19 -30.42
CA PRO A 14 2.56 -12.88 -29.56
C PRO A 14 2.48 -11.82 -29.03
N PHE A 15 2.41 -11.21 -28.98
CA PHE A 15 2.27 -10.40 -28.44
C PHE A 15 1.32 -10.10 -27.86
N LEU A 16 1.17 -10.02 -28.20
CA LEU A 16 0.04 -9.96 -27.79
C LEU A 16 -0.08 -10.31 -26.43
N ALA A 17 -0.02 -11.14 -26.15
CA ALA A 17 -0.07 -11.71 -24.86
C ALA A 17 0.89 -11.10 -23.90
N LEU A 18 1.80 -10.38 -24.40
CA LEU A 18 2.85 -9.88 -23.54
C LEU A 18 2.38 -8.95 -22.48
N GLY A 19 1.46 -8.09 -22.80
CA GLY A 19 1.07 -7.08 -21.85
C GLY A 19 0.39 -7.65 -20.64
N ALA A 20 -0.32 -8.71 -20.81
CA ALA A 20 -1.08 -9.25 -19.70
C ALA A 20 -0.23 -10.07 -18.75
N LYS A 21 0.83 -10.65 -19.27
CA LYS A 21 1.57 -11.57 -18.46
C LYS A 21 2.13 -11.03 -17.19
N PRO A 22 2.74 -9.84 -17.19
CA PRO A 22 3.31 -9.33 -15.96
C PRO A 22 2.30 -9.24 -14.83
N GLN A 23 1.07 -8.98 -15.18
CA GLN A 23 0.07 -8.88 -14.12
C GLN A 23 -0.31 -10.21 -13.57
N GLU A 24 -0.26 -11.22 -14.41
CA GLU A 24 -0.62 -12.54 -13.96
C GLU A 24 0.39 -13.10 -12.99
N SER A 25 1.62 -12.64 -13.09
CA SER A 25 2.66 -13.14 -12.21
C SER A 25 2.84 -12.29 -10.97
N LYS A 26 1.94 -11.35 -10.74
CA LYS A 26 2.05 -10.48 -9.59
C LYS A 26 1.98 -11.29 -8.31
N LYS A 27 2.91 -11.06 -7.43
CA LYS A 27 2.94 -11.71 -6.14
C LYS A 27 2.24 -10.90 -5.10
N VAL A 28 1.65 -11.59 -4.13
CA VAL A 28 1.16 -10.96 -2.91
C VAL A 28 2.32 -10.92 -1.93
N LEU A 29 2.69 -9.73 -1.53
CA LEU A 29 3.78 -9.53 -0.58
C LEU A 29 3.22 -9.35 0.81
N LYS A 30 4.00 -9.76 1.81
CA LYS A 30 3.71 -9.47 3.20
C LYS A 30 4.61 -8.32 3.60
N ILE A 31 4.01 -7.20 3.89
CA ILE A 31 4.75 -5.95 4.08
C ILE A 31 4.50 -5.43 5.49
N MET A 32 5.59 -5.19 6.23
CA MET A 32 5.50 -4.50 7.51
C MET A 32 6.02 -3.09 7.31
N MET A 33 5.19 -2.11 7.65
CA MET A 33 5.55 -0.72 7.54
C MET A 33 5.77 -0.16 8.94
N ARG A 34 6.95 0.35 9.18
CA ARG A 34 7.29 0.91 10.48
C ARG A 34 7.34 2.42 10.39
N SER A 35 6.90 3.08 11.44
CA SER A 35 6.97 4.53 11.53
C SER A 35 7.35 4.93 12.93
N SER A 36 8.12 6.01 13.05
CA SER A 36 8.50 6.55 14.35
C SER A 36 8.11 8.03 14.50
N TRP A 37 7.38 8.59 13.55
CA TRP A 37 6.96 9.98 13.62
C TRP A 37 5.63 10.12 14.34
N GLY A 38 5.57 11.07 15.27
CA GLY A 38 4.36 11.38 16.03
C GLY A 38 3.76 12.70 15.63
N THR A 39 3.18 13.39 16.61
CA THR A 39 2.42 14.62 16.37
C THR A 39 3.28 15.80 15.95
N ASP A 40 4.58 15.74 16.17
CA ASP A 40 5.49 16.81 15.77
C ASP A 40 5.69 16.88 14.27
N ASP A 41 5.33 15.83 13.53
CA ASP A 41 5.40 15.83 12.08
C ASP A 41 4.15 15.16 11.53
N PRO A 42 3.05 15.89 11.42
CA PRO A 42 1.76 15.31 11.03
C PRO A 42 1.79 14.60 9.69
N THR A 43 2.51 15.15 8.73
CA THR A 43 2.54 14.55 7.39
C THR A 43 3.29 13.24 7.40
N ARG A 44 4.45 13.20 8.04
CA ARG A 44 5.20 11.94 8.13
C ARG A 44 4.50 10.92 9.01
N ALA A 45 3.83 11.38 10.06
CA ALA A 45 3.07 10.48 10.92
C ALA A 45 1.96 9.79 10.13
N SER A 46 1.38 10.47 9.16
CA SER A 46 0.29 9.91 8.36
C SER A 46 0.77 9.06 7.19
N PHE A 47 2.03 9.14 6.82
CA PHE A 47 2.61 8.42 5.69
C PHE A 47 2.32 6.93 5.75
N VAL A 48 2.57 6.32 6.90
CA VAL A 48 2.44 4.87 7.03
C VAL A 48 1.00 4.43 6.81
N TYR A 49 0.05 5.22 7.26
CA TYR A 49 -1.36 4.90 7.09
C TYR A 49 -1.78 5.03 5.64
N ALA A 50 -1.42 6.14 5.00
CA ALA A 50 -1.79 6.37 3.61
C ALA A 50 -1.16 5.32 2.69
N HIS A 51 0.10 5.00 2.91
CA HIS A 51 0.78 4.04 2.07
C HIS A 51 0.32 2.61 2.33
N ALA A 52 -0.02 2.29 3.58
CA ALA A 52 -0.56 0.98 3.88
C ALA A 52 -1.88 0.76 3.17
N LEU A 53 -2.72 1.78 3.11
CA LEU A 53 -3.98 1.68 2.38
C LEU A 53 -3.74 1.44 0.90
N ALA A 54 -2.79 2.16 0.31
CA ALA A 54 -2.48 1.99 -1.11
C ALA A 54 -1.96 0.59 -1.40
N LEU A 55 -1.07 0.08 -0.55
CA LEU A 55 -0.51 -1.25 -0.74
C LEU A 55 -1.56 -2.33 -0.52
N SER A 56 -2.45 -2.14 0.43
CA SER A 56 -3.55 -3.06 0.65
C SER A 56 -4.48 -3.09 -0.55
N ASP A 57 -4.77 -1.93 -1.12
CA ASP A 57 -5.61 -1.84 -2.31
C ASP A 57 -4.94 -2.52 -3.51
N ALA A 58 -3.63 -2.56 -3.53
CA ALA A 58 -2.89 -3.24 -4.58
C ALA A 58 -2.85 -4.75 -4.38
N GLY A 59 -3.42 -5.26 -3.29
CA GLY A 59 -3.55 -6.68 -3.06
C GLY A 59 -2.51 -7.29 -2.15
N HIS A 60 -1.71 -6.49 -1.47
CA HIS A 60 -0.68 -7.01 -0.57
C HIS A 60 -1.21 -7.11 0.86
N GLU A 61 -0.57 -7.97 1.65
CA GLU A 61 -0.85 -8.08 3.07
C GLU A 61 0.04 -7.10 3.80
N VAL A 62 -0.57 -6.16 4.51
CA VAL A 62 0.15 -5.05 5.12
C VAL A 62 -0.07 -5.05 6.61
N GLN A 63 0.98 -4.75 7.37
CA GLN A 63 0.92 -4.51 8.80
C GLN A 63 1.63 -3.20 9.08
N ILE A 64 1.17 -2.51 10.11
CA ILE A 64 1.78 -1.26 10.56
C ILE A 64 2.37 -1.48 11.94
N PHE A 65 3.61 -1.03 12.13
CA PHE A 65 4.28 -1.10 13.42
C PHE A 65 4.73 0.30 13.81
N LEU A 66 4.14 0.82 14.88
CA LEU A 66 4.44 2.15 15.39
C LEU A 66 5.48 2.05 16.49
N THR A 67 6.53 2.85 16.38
CA THR A 67 7.63 2.86 17.34
C THR A 67 7.87 4.30 17.79
N ALA A 68 8.60 4.43 18.91
CA ALA A 68 9.00 5.73 19.42
C ALA A 68 7.78 6.67 19.53
N ASP A 69 7.91 7.88 19.00
CA ASP A 69 6.84 8.87 19.13
C ASP A 69 5.57 8.47 18.40
N ALA A 70 5.66 7.59 17.42
CA ALA A 70 4.49 7.13 16.69
C ALA A 70 3.54 6.30 17.56
N THR A 71 4.04 5.74 18.67
CA THR A 71 3.18 4.95 19.56
C THR A 71 2.06 5.78 20.15
N ASN A 72 2.24 7.09 20.26
CA ASN A 72 1.20 7.97 20.76
C ASN A 72 0.00 8.03 19.84
N LEU A 73 0.16 7.65 18.58
CA LEU A 73 -0.94 7.67 17.62
C LEU A 73 -1.95 6.56 17.88
N MET A 74 -1.64 5.64 18.76
CA MET A 74 -2.61 4.63 19.18
C MET A 74 -3.73 5.24 20.02
N ARG A 75 -3.51 6.41 20.58
CA ARG A 75 -4.55 7.10 21.34
C ARG A 75 -5.45 7.84 20.38
N LYS A 76 -6.75 7.66 20.54
CA LYS A 76 -7.70 8.28 19.64
C LYS A 76 -7.57 9.79 19.64
N ALA A 77 -7.47 10.40 20.82
CA ALA A 77 -7.37 11.86 20.90
C ALA A 77 -6.13 12.38 20.20
N THR A 78 -5.02 11.66 20.29
CA THR A 78 -3.78 12.08 19.64
C THR A 78 -3.91 11.98 18.13
N SER A 79 -4.39 10.85 17.63
CA SER A 79 -4.49 10.68 16.19
C SER A 79 -5.55 11.60 15.59
N ASP A 80 -6.60 11.94 16.33
CA ASP A 80 -7.61 12.87 15.83
C ASP A 80 -7.06 14.29 15.66
N ALA A 81 -5.97 14.62 16.33
CA ALA A 81 -5.36 15.94 16.22
C ALA A 81 -4.36 16.05 15.08
N VAL A 82 -4.06 14.96 14.40
CA VAL A 82 -3.03 14.96 13.36
C VAL A 82 -3.65 15.30 12.02
N ILE A 83 -3.25 16.44 11.46
CA ILE A 83 -3.77 16.92 10.17
C ILE A 83 -2.58 17.03 9.22
N PRO A 84 -2.41 16.08 8.31
CA PRO A 84 -1.28 16.11 7.37
C PRO A 84 -1.53 17.09 6.23
N ILE A 85 -0.46 17.40 5.51
CA ILE A 85 -0.54 18.22 4.32
C ILE A 85 -0.76 17.28 3.13
N GLY A 86 -1.84 17.54 2.37
CA GLY A 86 -2.09 16.79 1.14
C GLY A 86 -2.84 15.49 1.31
N TRP A 87 -3.15 15.10 2.54
CA TRP A 87 -3.92 13.91 2.82
C TRP A 87 -5.06 14.24 3.75
N PRO A 88 -6.06 13.36 3.84
CA PRO A 88 -7.14 13.56 4.82
C PRO A 88 -6.61 13.52 6.25
N PRO A 89 -7.40 13.99 7.21
CA PRO A 89 -7.01 13.88 8.62
C PRO A 89 -6.66 12.44 8.98
N LEU A 90 -5.73 12.28 9.91
CA LEU A 90 -5.28 10.94 10.29
C LEU A 90 -6.44 10.10 10.84
N SER A 91 -7.40 10.72 11.49
CA SER A 91 -8.58 10.00 11.98
C SER A 91 -9.30 9.27 10.85
N GLU A 92 -9.41 9.91 9.70
CA GLU A 92 -10.07 9.30 8.55
C GLU A 92 -9.23 8.17 7.98
N LEU A 93 -7.92 8.36 7.88
CA LEU A 93 -7.02 7.31 7.40
C LEU A 93 -7.05 6.11 8.35
N ARG A 94 -7.10 6.39 9.67
CA ARG A 94 -7.16 5.32 10.66
C ARG A 94 -8.43 4.50 10.53
N GLU A 95 -9.56 5.17 10.32
CA GLU A 95 -10.81 4.47 10.14
C GLU A 95 -10.77 3.54 8.95
N LYS A 96 -10.15 3.98 7.85
CA LYS A 96 -10.02 3.14 6.67
C LYS A 96 -9.09 1.96 6.91
N VAL A 97 -8.03 2.16 7.67
CA VAL A 97 -7.10 1.10 8.03
C VAL A 97 -7.84 0.03 8.86
N VAL A 98 -8.65 0.46 9.82
CA VAL A 98 -9.44 -0.45 10.63
C VAL A 98 -10.44 -1.21 9.76
N ALA A 99 -11.12 -0.49 8.87
CA ALA A 99 -12.13 -1.12 8.01
C ALA A 99 -11.53 -2.17 7.09
N LYS A 100 -10.28 -2.01 6.69
CA LYS A 100 -9.60 -2.99 5.85
C LYS A 100 -8.91 -4.07 6.66
N HIS A 101 -9.04 -4.04 7.97
CA HIS A 101 -8.44 -5.04 8.86
C HIS A 101 -6.92 -5.10 8.74
N ILE A 102 -6.28 -3.95 8.53
CA ILE A 102 -4.83 -3.86 8.53
C ILE A 102 -4.36 -3.81 9.98
N PRO A 103 -3.56 -4.78 10.44
CA PRO A 103 -3.13 -4.77 11.84
C PRO A 103 -2.20 -3.61 12.13
N VAL A 104 -2.36 -3.00 13.29
CA VAL A 104 -1.51 -1.92 13.77
C VAL A 104 -0.97 -2.32 15.13
N PHE A 105 0.34 -2.39 15.24
CA PHE A 105 1.03 -2.74 16.47
C PHE A 105 1.85 -1.55 16.95
N ALA A 106 2.07 -1.52 18.27
CA ALA A 106 2.89 -0.46 18.85
C ALA A 106 3.71 -1.02 20.01
#